data_b5959e72e2d4b546ca380d222438e69a
#
_entry.id   b5959e72e2d4b546ca380d222438e69a
#
_cell.length_a   1.000
_cell.length_b   1.000
_cell.length_c   1.000
_cell.angle_alpha   90.00
_cell.angle_beta   90.00
_cell.angle_gamma   90.00
#
_symmetry.space_group_name_H-M   'P 1'
#
loop_
_entity.id
_entity.type
_entity.pdbx_description
1 polymer ?
#
loop_
_entity_poly.entity_id
_entity_poly.type
_entity_poly.pdbx_seq_one_letter_code
_entity_poly.pdbx_strand_id
1 'polypeptide(L)'
;GLNAAINNYIWIPIQKNEGKAMSKNSCSGYFLALTAIFFWSFNLIIASYFATSLEPFEIAFGRWFVASLILVPMAWTGIKQNFSLLLKSWKLVISLAVTGIVLDNTLIYYAGRTASAINMGLLDVTGPIFLVILSRIFLKTPISLQQILGLIIAVFGVIVIILQGDLTQLRHFKLVSGDLIMLFNTFCFAVYSLLQAKRPPQISQSAMLGATAVAGVIIIVPFLFGTVSLAKLESLQLSDFAVFIYLGIFNSVLSYLSWNTALARIGNIKTSIIYYLLPLFSGIEAYLILHEKLYWSQLIGGILVIGGIALVSLHKSAEQEPRTA
;
A
#
# COMPACT_ATOMS: atom_id res chain seq x y z
N GLY A 1 -20.35 -3.07 27.16
CA GLY A 1 -20.52 -2.33 26.02
C GLY A 1 -19.39 -2.53 25.01
N LEU A 2 -19.34 -1.65 24.05
CA LEU A 2 -18.47 -1.69 22.87
C LEU A 2 -16.96 -1.83 23.19
N ASN A 3 -16.50 -1.22 24.30
CA ASN A 3 -15.10 -1.28 24.74
C ASN A 3 -14.64 -2.68 25.22
N ALA A 4 -15.56 -3.51 25.74
CA ALA A 4 -15.24 -4.87 26.17
C ALA A 4 -15.17 -5.84 24.98
N ALA A 5 -16.02 -5.63 23.96
CA ALA A 5 -15.96 -6.40 22.70
C ALA A 5 -14.71 -6.10 21.90
N ILE A 6 -14.26 -4.84 21.88
CA ILE A 6 -13.02 -4.40 21.22
C ILE A 6 -11.78 -5.00 21.91
N ASN A 7 -11.75 -5.05 23.23
CA ASN A 7 -10.60 -5.58 23.97
C ASN A 7 -10.42 -7.12 23.86
N ASN A 8 -11.50 -7.90 23.77
CA ASN A 8 -11.41 -9.36 23.70
C ASN A 8 -10.99 -9.91 22.32
N TYR A 9 -11.03 -9.09 21.25
CA TYR A 9 -10.63 -9.50 19.88
C TYR A 9 -9.37 -8.80 19.39
N ILE A 10 -8.80 -7.87 20.17
CA ILE A 10 -7.65 -7.02 19.76
C ILE A 10 -6.31 -7.50 20.33
N TRP A 11 -6.30 -8.31 21.40
CA TRP A 11 -5.09 -8.77 22.07
C TRP A 11 -4.66 -10.17 21.64
N ILE A 12 -3.96 -10.29 20.50
CA ILE A 12 -2.96 -11.34 20.30
C ILE A 12 -1.63 -10.71 20.71
N PRO A 13 -0.89 -11.31 21.70
CA PRO A 13 0.39 -10.75 22.11
C PRO A 13 1.34 -10.71 20.90
N ILE A 14 1.90 -9.53 20.64
CA ILE A 14 2.96 -9.34 19.64
C ILE A 14 4.14 -10.16 20.15
N GLN A 15 4.51 -11.24 19.45
CA GLN A 15 5.70 -12.01 19.77
C GLN A 15 6.91 -11.08 19.69
N LYS A 16 7.58 -10.84 20.84
CA LYS A 16 8.90 -10.23 20.89
C LYS A 16 9.85 -11.14 20.12
N ASN A 17 10.29 -10.70 18.95
CA ASN A 17 11.40 -11.33 18.25
C ASN A 17 12.68 -11.03 19.02
N GLU A 18 13.24 -12.07 19.63
CA GLU A 18 14.51 -11.99 20.36
C GLU A 18 15.65 -11.57 19.43
N GLY A 19 16.40 -10.55 19.87
CA GLY A 19 17.47 -9.93 19.12
C GLY A 19 18.69 -10.80 18.94
N LYS A 20 18.86 -11.40 17.76
CA LYS A 20 20.19 -11.78 17.22
C LYS A 20 20.27 -11.88 15.68
N ALA A 21 19.17 -11.72 14.95
CA ALA A 21 19.16 -11.83 13.47
C ALA A 21 18.95 -10.48 12.73
N MET A 22 19.15 -9.35 13.40
CA MET A 22 18.60 -8.08 12.96
C MET A 22 19.29 -7.38 11.77
N SER A 23 20.59 -7.57 11.52
CA SER A 23 21.25 -6.77 10.46
C SER A 23 20.90 -7.22 9.03
N LYS A 24 20.86 -8.53 8.77
CA LYS A 24 20.47 -9.08 7.45
C LYS A 24 18.95 -8.96 7.20
N ASN A 25 18.12 -9.15 8.22
CA ASN A 25 16.66 -9.05 8.09
C ASN A 25 16.20 -7.61 7.90
N SER A 26 16.85 -6.62 8.50
CA SER A 26 16.51 -5.21 8.31
C SER A 26 16.83 -4.73 6.90
N CYS A 27 18.03 -5.00 6.39
CA CYS A 27 18.43 -4.62 5.03
C CYS A 27 17.46 -5.20 4.00
N SER A 28 17.08 -6.47 4.15
CA SER A 28 16.11 -7.10 3.26
C SER A 28 14.70 -6.51 3.40
N GLY A 29 14.29 -6.01 4.58
CA GLY A 29 13.01 -5.32 4.77
C GLY A 29 12.95 -4.00 3.99
N TYR A 30 14.01 -3.19 4.01
CA TYR A 30 14.10 -1.97 3.21
C TYR A 30 14.08 -2.27 1.71
N PHE A 31 14.84 -3.27 1.27
CA PHE A 31 14.82 -3.70 -0.14
C PHE A 31 13.43 -4.12 -0.60
N LEU A 32 12.69 -4.88 0.20
CA LEU A 32 11.33 -5.30 -0.10
C LEU A 32 10.37 -4.10 -0.17
N ALA A 33 10.48 -3.14 0.76
CA ALA A 33 9.67 -1.93 0.70
C ALA A 33 9.95 -1.14 -0.59
N LEU A 34 11.22 -0.96 -0.97
CA LEU A 34 11.62 -0.32 -2.23
C LEU A 34 11.06 -1.07 -3.46
N THR A 35 11.12 -2.41 -3.45
CA THR A 35 10.55 -3.24 -4.53
C THR A 35 9.05 -2.99 -4.68
N ALA A 36 8.30 -2.93 -3.57
CA ALA A 36 6.87 -2.66 -3.61
C ALA A 36 6.57 -1.29 -4.23
N ILE A 37 7.26 -0.24 -3.77
CA ILE A 37 7.05 1.13 -4.23
C ILE A 37 7.45 1.29 -5.70
N PHE A 38 8.55 0.68 -6.12
CA PHE A 38 9.01 0.70 -7.52
C PHE A 38 7.93 0.16 -8.47
N PHE A 39 7.32 -0.99 -8.18
CA PHE A 39 6.28 -1.51 -9.05
C PHE A 39 4.95 -0.75 -8.91
N TRP A 40 4.64 -0.20 -7.73
CA TRP A 40 3.45 0.62 -7.58
C TRP A 40 3.55 1.97 -8.29
N SER A 41 4.75 2.54 -8.45
CA SER A 41 4.93 3.80 -9.18
C SER A 41 4.50 3.72 -10.65
N PHE A 42 4.67 2.57 -11.31
CA PHE A 42 4.14 2.32 -12.66
C PHE A 42 2.61 2.34 -12.75
N ASN A 43 1.91 2.18 -11.61
CA ASN A 43 0.45 2.14 -11.63
C ASN A 43 -0.19 3.44 -12.16
N LEU A 44 0.47 4.58 -11.98
CA LEU A 44 -0.01 5.86 -12.51
C LEU A 44 0.00 5.87 -14.05
N ILE A 45 1.05 5.31 -14.67
CA ILE A 45 1.17 5.19 -16.13
C ILE A 45 0.09 4.23 -16.67
N ILE A 46 -0.10 3.10 -15.98
CA ILE A 46 -1.08 2.08 -16.36
C ILE A 46 -2.51 2.58 -16.14
N ALA A 47 -2.75 3.34 -15.06
CA ALA A 47 -4.07 3.92 -14.80
C ALA A 47 -4.53 4.85 -15.93
N SER A 48 -3.61 5.60 -16.55
CA SER A 48 -3.93 6.43 -17.71
C SER A 48 -4.31 5.61 -18.95
N TYR A 49 -3.75 4.42 -19.10
CA TYR A 49 -4.07 3.51 -20.21
C TYR A 49 -5.54 3.03 -20.15
N PHE A 50 -6.04 2.70 -18.97
CA PHE A 50 -7.41 2.23 -18.78
C PHE A 50 -8.44 3.33 -18.47
N ALA A 51 -8.04 4.59 -18.37
CA ALA A 51 -8.87 5.68 -17.85
C ALA A 51 -10.24 5.82 -18.53
N THR A 52 -10.36 5.41 -19.79
CA THR A 52 -11.60 5.59 -20.61
C THR A 52 -12.28 4.26 -20.99
N SER A 53 -11.66 3.11 -20.78
CA SER A 53 -12.13 1.83 -21.33
C SER A 53 -12.80 0.91 -20.31
N LEU A 54 -12.37 0.94 -19.06
CA LEU A 54 -12.82 0.02 -18.02
C LEU A 54 -13.35 0.73 -16.77
N GLU A 55 -14.33 0.10 -16.12
CA GLU A 55 -14.81 0.56 -14.83
C GLU A 55 -13.84 0.17 -13.70
N PRO A 56 -13.74 0.97 -12.61
CA PRO A 56 -12.82 0.71 -11.50
C PRO A 56 -12.88 -0.69 -10.91
N PHE A 57 -14.09 -1.27 -10.77
CA PHE A 57 -14.24 -2.64 -10.30
C PHE A 57 -13.75 -3.68 -11.30
N GLU A 58 -13.85 -3.41 -12.61
CA GLU A 58 -13.34 -4.31 -13.65
C GLU A 58 -11.82 -4.38 -13.63
N ILE A 59 -11.16 -3.23 -13.45
CA ILE A 59 -9.70 -3.16 -13.32
C ILE A 59 -9.25 -3.91 -12.05
N ALA A 60 -9.90 -3.63 -10.92
CA ALA A 60 -9.61 -4.30 -9.66
C ALA A 60 -9.84 -5.81 -9.75
N PHE A 61 -10.93 -6.25 -10.38
CA PHE A 61 -11.21 -7.66 -10.60
C PHE A 61 -10.13 -8.32 -11.45
N GLY A 62 -9.84 -7.78 -12.64
CA GLY A 62 -8.86 -8.38 -13.58
C GLY A 62 -7.50 -8.57 -12.93
N ARG A 63 -6.97 -7.54 -12.26
CA ARG A 63 -5.67 -7.64 -11.59
C ARG A 63 -5.66 -8.64 -10.43
N TRP A 64 -6.69 -8.65 -9.57
CA TRP A 64 -6.73 -9.55 -8.41
C TRP A 64 -7.16 -10.97 -8.77
N PHE A 65 -7.91 -11.15 -9.84
CA PHE A 65 -8.16 -12.47 -10.40
C PHE A 65 -6.87 -13.13 -10.89
N VAL A 66 -6.07 -12.43 -11.69
CA VAL A 66 -4.73 -12.90 -12.11
C VAL A 66 -3.83 -13.16 -10.90
N ALA A 67 -3.80 -12.22 -9.94
CA ALA A 67 -3.04 -12.41 -8.70
C ALA A 67 -3.46 -13.66 -7.93
N SER A 68 -4.77 -13.95 -7.85
CA SER A 68 -5.30 -15.14 -7.16
C SER A 68 -4.89 -16.43 -7.85
N LEU A 69 -4.87 -16.46 -9.20
CA LEU A 69 -4.41 -17.62 -9.96
C LEU A 69 -2.94 -17.96 -9.68
N ILE A 70 -2.14 -16.99 -9.28
CA ILE A 70 -0.72 -17.18 -8.93
C ILE A 70 -0.55 -17.46 -7.44
N LEU A 71 -1.21 -16.66 -6.58
CA LEU A 71 -1.06 -16.74 -5.13
C LEU A 71 -1.57 -18.04 -4.55
N VAL A 72 -2.72 -18.54 -5.06
CA VAL A 72 -3.34 -19.77 -4.52
C VAL A 72 -2.44 -21.00 -4.74
N PRO A 73 -1.94 -21.29 -5.96
CA PRO A 73 -0.98 -22.39 -6.15
C PRO A 73 0.32 -22.18 -5.39
N MET A 74 0.89 -20.97 -5.43
CA MET A 74 2.15 -20.64 -4.74
C MET A 74 2.04 -20.84 -3.22
N ALA A 75 0.91 -20.50 -2.64
CA ALA A 75 0.67 -20.60 -1.19
C ALA A 75 -0.11 -21.85 -0.78
N TRP A 76 -0.39 -22.77 -1.70
CA TRP A 76 -1.32 -23.91 -1.49
C TRP A 76 -1.01 -24.72 -0.24
N THR A 77 0.25 -25.09 -0.04
CA THR A 77 0.69 -25.86 1.13
C THR A 77 0.42 -25.10 2.43
N GLY A 78 0.76 -23.82 2.47
CA GLY A 78 0.54 -22.96 3.64
C GLY A 78 -0.96 -22.73 3.92
N ILE A 79 -1.77 -22.56 2.87
CA ILE A 79 -3.23 -22.41 2.98
C ILE A 79 -3.83 -23.73 3.53
N LYS A 80 -3.47 -24.88 2.93
CA LYS A 80 -4.00 -26.19 3.33
C LYS A 80 -3.64 -26.52 4.78
N GLN A 81 -2.37 -26.33 5.19
CA GLN A 81 -1.92 -26.62 6.55
C GLN A 81 -2.57 -25.72 7.60
N ASN A 82 -2.89 -24.47 7.25
CA ASN A 82 -3.46 -23.49 8.16
C ASN A 82 -4.93 -23.16 7.88
N PHE A 83 -5.64 -24.01 7.13
CA PHE A 83 -7.01 -23.71 6.67
C PHE A 83 -7.97 -23.44 7.84
N SER A 84 -7.93 -24.26 8.88
CA SER A 84 -8.74 -24.05 10.09
C SER A 84 -8.43 -22.72 10.79
N LEU A 85 -7.14 -22.31 10.82
CA LEU A 85 -6.73 -21.05 11.41
C LEU A 85 -7.15 -19.87 10.54
N LEU A 86 -7.08 -19.99 9.21
CA LEU A 86 -7.59 -18.99 8.26
C LEU A 86 -9.10 -18.80 8.44
N LEU A 87 -9.87 -19.88 8.58
CA LEU A 87 -11.31 -19.82 8.86
C LEU A 87 -11.59 -19.17 10.21
N LYS A 88 -10.84 -19.50 11.25
CA LYS A 88 -10.95 -18.79 12.56
C LYS A 88 -10.62 -17.31 12.45
N SER A 89 -9.73 -16.95 11.54
CA SER A 89 -9.29 -15.57 11.29
C SER A 89 -10.11 -14.86 10.19
N TRP A 90 -11.29 -15.37 9.84
CA TRP A 90 -12.11 -14.88 8.72
C TRP A 90 -12.38 -13.37 8.77
N LYS A 91 -12.59 -12.81 9.99
CA LYS A 91 -12.80 -11.37 10.18
C LYS A 91 -11.57 -10.56 9.72
N LEU A 92 -10.37 -11.05 10.03
CA LEU A 92 -9.13 -10.43 9.59
C LEU A 92 -8.98 -10.55 8.07
N VAL A 93 -9.23 -11.74 7.49
CA VAL A 93 -9.15 -11.98 6.05
C VAL A 93 -10.11 -11.05 5.29
N ILE A 94 -11.37 -10.94 5.72
CA ILE A 94 -12.36 -10.05 5.11
C ILE A 94 -11.97 -8.58 5.29
N SER A 95 -11.51 -8.18 6.47
CA SER A 95 -11.09 -6.80 6.70
C SER A 95 -9.89 -6.41 5.79
N LEU A 96 -8.92 -7.30 5.64
CA LEU A 96 -7.79 -7.12 4.72
C LEU A 96 -8.26 -7.09 3.26
N ALA A 97 -9.21 -7.97 2.88
CA ALA A 97 -9.76 -7.99 1.53
C ALA A 97 -10.52 -6.70 1.20
N VAL A 98 -11.36 -6.23 2.12
CA VAL A 98 -12.13 -4.99 1.92
C VAL A 98 -11.21 -3.77 1.86
N THR A 99 -10.27 -3.63 2.80
CA THR A 99 -9.47 -2.40 2.91
C THR A 99 -8.33 -2.35 1.89
N GLY A 100 -7.64 -3.45 1.63
CA GLY A 100 -6.43 -3.45 0.79
C GLY A 100 -6.65 -3.97 -0.63
N ILE A 101 -7.77 -4.65 -0.92
CA ILE A 101 -8.04 -5.21 -2.24
C ILE A 101 -9.22 -4.51 -2.90
N VAL A 102 -10.36 -4.50 -2.24
CA VAL A 102 -11.58 -3.94 -2.85
C VAL A 102 -11.52 -2.42 -2.85
N LEU A 103 -11.47 -1.78 -1.68
CA LEU A 103 -11.54 -0.32 -1.55
C LEU A 103 -10.30 0.35 -2.12
N ASP A 104 -9.12 -0.05 -1.69
CA ASP A 104 -7.86 0.57 -2.13
C ASP A 104 -7.72 0.56 -3.67
N ASN A 105 -8.03 -0.56 -4.31
CA ASN A 105 -7.86 -0.71 -5.76
C ASN A 105 -9.05 -0.27 -6.61
N THR A 106 -10.15 0.18 -6.02
CA THR A 106 -11.29 0.76 -6.75
C THR A 106 -11.42 2.26 -6.52
N LEU A 107 -11.24 2.70 -5.27
CA LEU A 107 -11.45 4.10 -4.92
C LEU A 107 -10.45 5.03 -5.60
N ILE A 108 -9.19 4.61 -5.82
CA ILE A 108 -8.20 5.40 -6.54
C ILE A 108 -8.67 5.74 -7.97
N TYR A 109 -9.29 4.80 -8.67
CA TYR A 109 -9.82 5.04 -10.02
C TYR A 109 -11.10 5.89 -9.99
N TYR A 110 -11.95 5.73 -8.97
CA TYR A 110 -13.11 6.61 -8.77
C TYR A 110 -12.68 8.04 -8.43
N ALA A 111 -11.67 8.22 -7.61
CA ALA A 111 -11.11 9.52 -7.29
C ALA A 111 -10.62 10.25 -8.55
N GLY A 112 -9.91 9.52 -9.43
CA GLY A 112 -9.37 10.06 -10.68
C GLY A 112 -10.41 10.55 -11.69
N ARG A 113 -11.70 10.23 -11.51
CA ARG A 113 -12.77 10.75 -12.38
C ARG A 113 -13.06 12.24 -12.17
N THR A 114 -12.77 12.78 -10.99
CA THR A 114 -13.08 14.17 -10.63
C THR A 114 -11.91 14.92 -10.01
N ALA A 115 -10.98 14.24 -9.34
CA ALA A 115 -9.78 14.84 -8.78
C ALA A 115 -8.67 14.94 -9.82
N SER A 116 -7.89 16.02 -9.76
CA SER A 116 -6.68 16.15 -10.57
C SER A 116 -5.58 15.22 -10.05
N ALA A 117 -4.64 14.82 -10.93
CA ALA A 117 -3.49 14.02 -10.54
C ALA A 117 -2.64 14.70 -9.44
N ILE A 118 -2.54 16.03 -9.47
CA ILE A 118 -1.85 16.81 -8.44
C ILE A 118 -2.57 16.68 -7.10
N ASN A 119 -3.90 16.86 -7.07
CA ASN A 119 -4.67 16.71 -5.84
C ASN A 119 -4.55 15.30 -5.27
N MET A 120 -4.72 14.28 -6.12
CA MET A 120 -4.59 12.88 -5.71
C MET A 120 -3.21 12.60 -5.11
N GLY A 121 -2.14 13.06 -5.77
CA GLY A 121 -0.77 12.90 -5.26
C GLY A 121 -0.55 13.60 -3.92
N LEU A 122 -1.05 14.83 -3.75
CA LEU A 122 -0.96 15.56 -2.47
C LEU A 122 -1.70 14.85 -1.34
N LEU A 123 -2.85 14.25 -1.64
CA LEU A 123 -3.63 13.51 -0.65
C LEU A 123 -3.02 12.15 -0.34
N ASP A 124 -2.38 11.50 -1.30
CA ASP A 124 -1.69 10.22 -1.12
C ASP A 124 -0.56 10.31 -0.07
N VAL A 125 0.06 11.49 0.08
CA VAL A 125 1.05 11.78 1.14
C VAL A 125 0.49 11.52 2.55
N THR A 126 -0.82 11.58 2.73
CA THR A 126 -1.45 11.34 4.03
C THR A 126 -1.46 9.87 4.45
N GLY A 127 -1.30 8.93 3.52
CA GLY A 127 -1.33 7.48 3.81
C GLY A 127 -0.31 7.04 4.86
N PRO A 128 0.99 7.32 4.70
CA PRO A 128 1.99 7.06 5.74
C PRO A 128 1.70 7.76 7.07
N ILE A 129 1.15 8.98 7.04
CA ILE A 129 0.77 9.70 8.26
C ILE A 129 -0.35 8.94 8.99
N PHE A 130 -1.40 8.51 8.28
CA PHE A 130 -2.45 7.68 8.86
C PHE A 130 -1.89 6.39 9.47
N LEU A 131 -0.98 5.69 8.76
CA LEU A 131 -0.39 4.45 9.28
C LEU A 131 0.41 4.69 10.57
N VAL A 132 1.18 5.78 10.64
CA VAL A 132 1.93 6.17 11.86
C VAL A 132 0.98 6.46 13.01
N ILE A 133 -0.06 7.27 12.78
CA ILE A 133 -1.08 7.62 13.81
C ILE A 133 -1.82 6.35 14.27
N LEU A 134 -2.31 5.53 13.35
CA LEU A 134 -3.01 4.28 13.67
C LEU A 134 -2.11 3.30 14.44
N SER A 135 -0.82 3.20 14.06
CA SER A 135 0.15 2.36 14.77
C SER A 135 0.39 2.87 16.19
N ARG A 136 0.42 4.19 16.40
CA ARG A 136 0.53 4.78 17.74
C ARG A 136 -0.68 4.47 18.61
N ILE A 137 -1.89 4.60 18.04
CA ILE A 137 -3.15 4.42 18.78
C ILE A 137 -3.41 2.94 19.08
N PHE A 138 -3.33 2.08 18.05
CA PHE A 138 -3.78 0.68 18.14
C PHE A 138 -2.67 -0.31 18.50
N LEU A 139 -1.44 -0.08 18.07
CA LEU A 139 -0.30 -0.94 18.38
C LEU A 139 0.56 -0.37 19.52
N LYS A 140 0.24 0.86 19.99
CA LYS A 140 1.01 1.56 21.03
C LYS A 140 2.49 1.73 20.69
N THR A 141 2.83 1.73 19.39
CA THR A 141 4.21 1.88 18.92
C THR A 141 4.75 3.24 19.34
N PRO A 142 5.87 3.33 20.07
CA PRO A 142 6.46 4.61 20.42
C PRO A 142 6.94 5.33 19.16
N ILE A 143 6.75 6.65 19.11
CA ILE A 143 7.21 7.51 18.02
C ILE A 143 8.20 8.49 18.61
N SER A 144 9.43 8.51 18.10
CA SER A 144 10.46 9.44 18.53
C SER A 144 10.33 10.79 17.82
N LEU A 145 10.88 11.84 18.44
CA LEU A 145 10.98 13.17 17.81
C LEU A 145 11.73 13.10 16.48
N GLN A 146 12.80 12.31 16.43
CA GLN A 146 13.58 12.08 15.21
C GLN A 146 12.72 11.50 14.06
N GLN A 147 11.82 10.56 14.38
CA GLN A 147 10.89 9.99 13.41
C GLN A 147 9.85 11.01 12.94
N ILE A 148 9.35 11.87 13.84
CA ILE A 148 8.43 12.97 13.48
C ILE A 148 9.12 13.95 12.55
N LEU A 149 10.35 14.38 12.86
CA LEU A 149 11.12 15.30 12.03
C LEU A 149 11.41 14.70 10.65
N GLY A 150 11.83 13.44 10.59
CA GLY A 150 12.05 12.74 9.32
C GLY A 150 10.79 12.64 8.46
N LEU A 151 9.64 12.37 9.09
CA LEU A 151 8.34 12.34 8.43
C LEU A 151 7.98 13.72 7.83
N ILE A 152 8.14 14.80 8.60
CA ILE A 152 7.87 16.17 8.14
C ILE A 152 8.77 16.54 6.95
N ILE A 153 10.07 16.21 7.02
CA ILE A 153 11.02 16.48 5.94
C ILE A 153 10.63 15.71 4.66
N ALA A 154 10.27 14.43 4.80
CA ALA A 154 9.85 13.60 3.67
C ALA A 154 8.55 14.11 3.04
N VAL A 155 7.54 14.47 3.84
CA VAL A 155 6.28 15.08 3.37
C VAL A 155 6.56 16.35 2.58
N PHE A 156 7.40 17.24 3.11
CA PHE A 156 7.76 18.48 2.42
C PHE A 156 8.46 18.17 1.08
N GLY A 157 9.38 17.21 1.06
CA GLY A 157 10.04 16.74 -0.17
C GLY A 157 9.04 16.26 -1.22
N VAL A 158 8.04 15.45 -0.83
CA VAL A 158 6.98 14.99 -1.75
C VAL A 158 6.14 16.17 -2.28
N ILE A 159 5.78 17.11 -1.42
CA ILE A 159 5.03 18.31 -1.84
C ILE A 159 5.83 19.10 -2.90
N VAL A 160 7.13 19.27 -2.71
CA VAL A 160 8.01 19.93 -3.69
C VAL A 160 8.04 19.19 -5.03
N ILE A 161 8.08 17.84 -5.02
CA ILE A 161 8.03 17.02 -6.25
C ILE A 161 6.70 17.23 -6.98
N ILE A 162 5.58 17.05 -6.28
CA ILE A 162 4.23 17.05 -6.87
C ILE A 162 3.88 18.43 -7.44
N LEU A 163 4.23 19.50 -6.72
CA LEU A 163 4.00 20.88 -7.18
C LEU A 163 5.04 21.37 -8.18
N GLN A 164 5.99 20.53 -8.59
CA GLN A 164 7.07 20.89 -9.51
C GLN A 164 7.85 22.15 -9.07
N GLY A 165 7.91 22.42 -7.76
CA GLY A 165 8.52 23.60 -7.18
C GLY A 165 7.65 24.86 -7.23
N ASP A 166 6.49 24.84 -7.83
CA ASP A 166 5.55 25.95 -7.90
C ASP A 166 4.48 25.89 -6.81
N LEU A 167 4.78 26.49 -5.64
CA LEU A 167 3.84 26.54 -4.52
C LEU A 167 2.57 27.36 -4.81
N THR A 168 2.54 28.14 -5.92
CA THR A 168 1.34 28.91 -6.28
C THR A 168 0.20 27.97 -6.70
N GLN A 169 0.51 26.76 -7.13
CA GLN A 169 -0.48 25.73 -7.46
C GLN A 169 -1.38 25.37 -6.25
N LEU A 170 -0.91 25.53 -5.02
CA LEU A 170 -1.73 25.36 -3.81
C LEU A 170 -2.89 26.37 -3.73
N ARG A 171 -2.76 27.55 -4.35
CA ARG A 171 -3.82 28.55 -4.39
C ARG A 171 -5.00 28.13 -5.28
N HIS A 172 -4.74 27.22 -6.21
CA HIS A 172 -5.75 26.67 -7.13
C HIS A 172 -6.36 25.36 -6.62
N PHE A 173 -5.91 24.89 -5.43
CA PHE A 173 -6.45 23.70 -4.82
C PHE A 173 -7.92 23.91 -4.44
N LYS A 174 -8.82 23.22 -5.13
CA LYS A 174 -10.25 23.20 -4.85
C LYS A 174 -10.66 21.78 -4.51
N LEU A 175 -11.21 21.58 -3.32
CA LEU A 175 -11.73 20.28 -2.90
C LEU A 175 -12.90 19.86 -3.80
N VAL A 176 -12.76 18.70 -4.39
CA VAL A 176 -13.80 18.02 -5.17
C VAL A 176 -14.14 16.66 -4.53
N SER A 177 -15.23 16.03 -4.98
CA SER A 177 -15.64 14.72 -4.44
C SER A 177 -14.56 13.65 -4.54
N GLY A 178 -13.78 13.65 -5.62
CA GLY A 178 -12.64 12.74 -5.81
C GLY A 178 -11.55 12.90 -4.75
N ASP A 179 -11.35 14.11 -4.24
CA ASP A 179 -10.36 14.35 -3.18
C ASP A 179 -10.75 13.65 -1.88
N LEU A 180 -12.03 13.68 -1.52
CA LEU A 180 -12.54 12.95 -0.35
C LEU A 180 -12.44 11.43 -0.54
N ILE A 181 -12.73 10.95 -1.75
CA ILE A 181 -12.57 9.54 -2.10
C ILE A 181 -11.11 9.13 -1.98
N MET A 182 -10.16 9.93 -2.48
CA MET A 182 -8.72 9.66 -2.39
C MET A 182 -8.24 9.65 -0.94
N LEU A 183 -8.67 10.61 -0.12
CA LEU A 183 -8.35 10.64 1.30
C LEU A 183 -8.86 9.38 2.04
N PHE A 184 -10.06 8.92 1.71
CA PHE A 184 -10.60 7.69 2.25
C PHE A 184 -9.86 6.45 1.72
N ASN A 185 -9.41 6.46 0.46
CA ASN A 185 -8.58 5.42 -0.12
C ASN A 185 -7.27 5.24 0.67
N THR A 186 -6.51 6.31 0.88
CA THR A 186 -5.24 6.26 1.63
C THR A 186 -5.43 5.82 3.08
N PHE A 187 -6.56 6.21 3.70
CA PHE A 187 -6.93 5.72 5.02
C PHE A 187 -7.20 4.20 5.01
N CYS A 188 -7.92 3.68 4.01
CA CYS A 188 -8.17 2.25 3.85
C CYS A 188 -6.87 1.45 3.72
N PHE A 189 -5.91 1.93 2.93
CA PHE A 189 -4.60 1.29 2.78
C PHE A 189 -3.78 1.33 4.08
N ALA A 190 -3.86 2.44 4.84
CA ALA A 190 -3.24 2.52 6.16
C ALA A 190 -3.85 1.51 7.14
N VAL A 191 -5.17 1.33 7.13
CA VAL A 191 -5.86 0.30 7.92
C VAL A 191 -5.44 -1.10 7.49
N TYR A 192 -5.38 -1.38 6.18
CA TYR A 192 -4.86 -2.64 5.66
C TYR A 192 -3.45 -2.93 6.20
N SER A 193 -2.55 -1.96 6.08
CA SER A 193 -1.16 -2.09 6.54
C SER A 193 -1.07 -2.33 8.05
N LEU A 194 -1.89 -1.63 8.83
CA LEU A 194 -1.99 -1.83 10.28
C LEU A 194 -2.47 -3.25 10.63
N LEU A 195 -3.49 -3.74 9.92
CA LEU A 195 -4.07 -5.06 10.17
C LEU A 195 -3.10 -6.21 9.86
N GLN A 196 -2.09 -6.01 9.02
CA GLN A 196 -1.04 -6.99 8.78
C GLN A 196 -0.27 -7.38 10.06
N ALA A 197 -0.16 -6.46 11.02
CA ALA A 197 0.45 -6.76 12.32
C ALA A 197 -0.35 -7.78 13.15
N LYS A 198 -1.62 -8.01 12.82
CA LYS A 198 -2.51 -8.99 13.49
C LYS A 198 -2.50 -10.36 12.83
N ARG A 199 -1.73 -10.55 11.76
CA ARG A 199 -1.61 -11.85 11.10
C ARG A 199 -1.06 -12.89 12.08
N PRO A 200 -1.74 -14.04 12.27
CA PRO A 200 -1.19 -15.13 13.07
C PRO A 200 0.18 -15.57 12.53
N PRO A 201 1.21 -15.74 13.38
CA PRO A 201 2.57 -16.04 12.93
C PRO A 201 2.69 -17.38 12.20
N GLN A 202 1.78 -18.32 12.46
CA GLN A 202 1.71 -19.62 11.78
C GLN A 202 1.28 -19.52 10.31
N ILE A 203 0.52 -18.47 9.96
CA ILE A 203 0.08 -18.25 8.59
C ILE A 203 1.16 -17.44 7.86
N SER A 204 1.74 -17.99 6.79
CA SER A 204 2.73 -17.27 5.97
C SER A 204 2.12 -16.02 5.31
N GLN A 205 2.97 -15.04 4.93
CA GLN A 205 2.50 -13.85 4.21
C GLN A 205 1.81 -14.20 2.90
N SER A 206 2.34 -15.19 2.16
CA SER A 206 1.74 -15.65 0.92
C SER A 206 0.39 -16.33 1.13
N ALA A 207 0.24 -17.15 2.18
CA ALA A 207 -1.04 -17.81 2.49
C ALA A 207 -2.10 -16.79 2.92
N MET A 208 -1.74 -15.81 3.75
CA MET A 208 -2.66 -14.74 4.15
C MET A 208 -3.06 -13.90 2.94
N LEU A 209 -2.10 -13.47 2.10
CA LEU A 209 -2.40 -12.68 0.91
C LEU A 209 -3.23 -13.47 -0.10
N GLY A 210 -2.94 -14.77 -0.31
CA GLY A 210 -3.72 -15.64 -1.19
C GLY A 210 -5.18 -15.76 -0.73
N ALA A 211 -5.42 -16.01 0.56
CA ALA A 211 -6.77 -16.06 1.12
C ALA A 211 -7.48 -14.70 1.00
N THR A 212 -6.77 -13.60 1.26
CA THR A 212 -7.28 -12.24 1.14
C THR A 212 -7.61 -11.88 -0.31
N ALA A 213 -6.78 -12.30 -1.28
CA ALA A 213 -7.01 -12.09 -2.71
C ALA A 213 -8.28 -12.79 -3.19
N VAL A 214 -8.44 -14.07 -2.84
CA VAL A 214 -9.66 -14.83 -3.17
C VAL A 214 -10.90 -14.17 -2.55
N ALA A 215 -10.85 -13.80 -1.29
CA ALA A 215 -11.95 -13.10 -0.63
C ALA A 215 -12.27 -11.76 -1.33
N GLY A 216 -11.25 -10.99 -1.71
CA GLY A 216 -11.42 -9.73 -2.45
C GLY A 216 -12.08 -9.93 -3.81
N VAL A 217 -11.63 -10.91 -4.58
CA VAL A 217 -12.23 -11.28 -5.88
C VAL A 217 -13.70 -11.64 -5.69
N ILE A 218 -14.04 -12.49 -4.70
CA ILE A 218 -15.43 -12.86 -4.42
C ILE A 218 -16.28 -11.63 -4.05
N ILE A 219 -15.75 -10.71 -3.25
CA ILE A 219 -16.47 -9.49 -2.87
C ILE A 219 -16.67 -8.55 -4.07
N ILE A 220 -15.75 -8.51 -5.03
CA ILE A 220 -15.85 -7.64 -6.22
C ILE A 220 -16.90 -8.18 -7.21
N VAL A 221 -17.07 -9.50 -7.35
CA VAL A 221 -17.95 -10.13 -8.36
C VAL A 221 -19.35 -9.49 -8.43
N PRO A 222 -20.09 -9.25 -7.33
CA PRO A 222 -21.41 -8.64 -7.40
C PRO A 222 -21.44 -7.27 -8.07
N PHE A 223 -20.35 -6.49 -7.97
CA PHE A 223 -20.25 -5.13 -8.55
C PHE A 223 -19.97 -5.15 -10.06
N LEU A 224 -19.65 -6.31 -10.63
CA LEU A 224 -19.48 -6.48 -12.07
C LEU A 224 -20.82 -6.70 -12.80
N PHE A 225 -21.87 -7.09 -12.06
CA PHE A 225 -23.19 -7.26 -12.66
C PHE A 225 -23.73 -5.89 -13.13
N GLY A 226 -23.99 -5.80 -14.44
CA GLY A 226 -24.49 -4.58 -15.09
C GLY A 226 -23.40 -3.69 -15.68
N THR A 227 -22.10 -3.90 -15.38
CA THR A 227 -21.00 -3.16 -16.00
C THR A 227 -20.28 -3.97 -17.07
N VAL A 228 -20.19 -5.29 -16.90
CA VAL A 228 -19.59 -6.22 -17.86
C VAL A 228 -20.66 -6.72 -18.83
N SER A 229 -20.44 -6.48 -20.14
CA SER A 229 -21.24 -7.04 -21.22
C SER A 229 -20.39 -7.95 -22.13
N LEU A 230 -21.01 -8.89 -22.85
CA LEU A 230 -20.29 -9.72 -23.82
C LEU A 230 -19.58 -8.86 -24.87
N ALA A 231 -20.23 -7.82 -25.39
CA ALA A 231 -19.65 -6.90 -26.35
C ALA A 231 -18.39 -6.19 -25.79
N LYS A 232 -18.39 -5.86 -24.48
CA LYS A 232 -17.23 -5.25 -23.82
C LYS A 232 -16.08 -6.26 -23.66
N LEU A 233 -16.38 -7.52 -23.33
CA LEU A 233 -15.37 -8.57 -23.25
C LEU A 233 -14.74 -8.86 -24.63
N GLU A 234 -15.55 -8.86 -25.70
CA GLU A 234 -15.10 -9.03 -27.08
C GLU A 234 -14.25 -7.84 -27.57
N SER A 235 -14.43 -6.65 -27.01
CA SER A 235 -13.66 -5.46 -27.37
C SER A 235 -12.27 -5.42 -26.72
N LEU A 236 -11.99 -6.26 -25.72
CA LEU A 236 -10.68 -6.33 -25.07
C LEU A 236 -9.59 -6.82 -26.04
N GLN A 237 -8.51 -6.07 -26.10
CA GLN A 237 -7.37 -6.39 -26.93
C GLN A 237 -6.35 -7.26 -26.17
N LEU A 238 -5.43 -7.89 -26.91
CA LEU A 238 -4.35 -8.65 -26.29
C LEU A 238 -3.49 -7.79 -25.33
N SER A 239 -3.32 -6.51 -25.66
CA SER A 239 -2.66 -5.53 -24.82
C SER A 239 -3.31 -5.37 -23.45
N ASP A 240 -4.66 -5.41 -23.36
CA ASP A 240 -5.39 -5.27 -22.10
C ASP A 240 -5.12 -6.46 -21.17
N PHE A 241 -5.07 -7.68 -21.73
CA PHE A 241 -4.69 -8.88 -20.99
C PHE A 241 -3.24 -8.81 -20.51
N ALA A 242 -2.32 -8.30 -21.33
CA ALA A 242 -0.92 -8.12 -20.93
C ALA A 242 -0.81 -7.15 -19.73
N VAL A 243 -1.61 -6.07 -19.72
CA VAL A 243 -1.66 -5.13 -18.60
C VAL A 243 -2.26 -5.79 -17.35
N PHE A 244 -3.33 -6.58 -17.45
CA PHE A 244 -3.87 -7.33 -16.30
C PHE A 244 -2.85 -8.33 -15.74
N ILE A 245 -2.09 -9.02 -16.60
CA ILE A 245 -1.01 -9.93 -16.18
C ILE A 245 0.07 -9.14 -15.43
N TYR A 246 0.50 -8.00 -15.98
CA TYR A 246 1.48 -7.13 -15.32
C TYR A 246 0.97 -6.64 -13.95
N LEU A 247 -0.24 -6.11 -13.88
CA LEU A 247 -0.86 -5.65 -12.63
C LEU A 247 -1.02 -6.78 -11.61
N GLY A 248 -1.42 -7.96 -12.08
CA GLY A 248 -1.58 -9.15 -11.23
C GLY A 248 -0.25 -9.62 -10.64
N ILE A 249 0.79 -9.75 -11.46
CA ILE A 249 2.10 -10.25 -11.04
C ILE A 249 2.85 -9.20 -10.22
N PHE A 250 3.11 -8.05 -10.81
CA PHE A 250 4.04 -7.07 -10.23
C PHE A 250 3.36 -6.16 -9.20
N ASN A 251 2.23 -5.56 -9.56
CA ASN A 251 1.55 -4.64 -8.66
C ASN A 251 0.76 -5.32 -7.53
N SER A 252 0.28 -6.55 -7.75
CA SER A 252 -0.51 -7.26 -6.74
C SER A 252 0.31 -8.32 -6.00
N VAL A 253 0.84 -9.35 -6.69
CA VAL A 253 1.57 -10.42 -6.00
C VAL A 253 2.88 -9.90 -5.42
N LEU A 254 3.76 -9.40 -6.26
CA LEU A 254 5.12 -9.03 -5.85
C LEU A 254 5.12 -7.84 -4.89
N SER A 255 4.41 -6.77 -5.22
CA SER A 255 4.39 -5.56 -4.39
C SER A 255 3.73 -5.79 -3.05
N TYR A 256 2.56 -6.44 -3.00
CA TYR A 256 1.89 -6.70 -1.71
C TYR A 256 2.64 -7.69 -0.82
N LEU A 257 3.23 -8.75 -1.39
CA LEU A 257 4.09 -9.66 -0.61
C LEU A 257 5.31 -8.93 -0.07
N SER A 258 5.94 -8.10 -0.90
CA SER A 258 7.11 -7.30 -0.51
C SER A 258 6.74 -6.29 0.58
N TRP A 259 5.66 -5.53 0.41
CA TRP A 259 5.16 -4.57 1.40
C TRP A 259 4.80 -5.24 2.73
N ASN A 260 3.99 -6.30 2.70
CA ASN A 260 3.57 -7.00 3.91
C ASN A 260 4.75 -7.65 4.65
N THR A 261 5.76 -8.12 3.91
CA THR A 261 6.97 -8.66 4.49
C THR A 261 7.86 -7.55 5.08
N ALA A 262 7.93 -6.38 4.42
CA ALA A 262 8.63 -5.22 4.95
C ALA A 262 7.99 -4.74 6.26
N LEU A 263 6.65 -4.60 6.31
CA LEU A 263 5.90 -4.26 7.54
C LEU A 263 6.26 -5.21 8.69
N ALA A 264 6.36 -6.52 8.40
CA ALA A 264 6.72 -7.52 9.41
C ALA A 264 8.19 -7.45 9.85
N ARG A 265 9.12 -7.01 8.97
CA ARG A 265 10.57 -6.99 9.23
C ARG A 265 11.08 -5.70 9.85
N ILE A 266 10.62 -4.55 9.36
CA ILE A 266 11.12 -3.24 9.78
C ILE A 266 10.07 -2.37 10.46
N GLY A 267 8.84 -2.89 10.59
CA GLY A 267 7.72 -2.25 11.26
C GLY A 267 7.04 -1.16 10.44
N ASN A 268 5.87 -0.72 10.92
CA ASN A 268 4.98 0.17 10.18
C ASN A 268 5.60 1.54 9.90
N ILE A 269 6.27 2.16 10.89
CA ILE A 269 6.82 3.52 10.75
C ILE A 269 7.92 3.56 9.69
N LYS A 270 8.87 2.61 9.74
CA LYS A 270 9.99 2.57 8.78
C LYS A 270 9.53 2.17 7.38
N THR A 271 8.54 1.28 7.28
CA THR A 271 7.98 0.89 5.99
C THR A 271 7.19 2.04 5.36
N SER A 272 6.33 2.71 6.14
CA SER A 272 5.46 3.76 5.62
C SER A 272 6.22 4.95 5.05
N ILE A 273 7.33 5.34 5.66
CA ILE A 273 8.09 6.50 5.15
C ILE A 273 8.75 6.22 3.79
N ILE A 274 9.06 4.95 3.47
CA ILE A 274 9.60 4.57 2.16
C ILE A 274 8.57 4.81 1.04
N TYR A 275 7.28 4.80 1.37
CA TYR A 275 6.20 5.11 0.44
C TYR A 275 6.39 6.48 -0.24
N TYR A 276 7.01 7.44 0.43
CA TYR A 276 7.29 8.76 -0.13
C TYR A 276 8.28 8.78 -1.30
N LEU A 277 8.92 7.65 -1.62
CA LEU A 277 9.69 7.49 -2.86
C LEU A 277 8.81 7.25 -4.10
N LEU A 278 7.52 6.96 -3.92
CA LEU A 278 6.61 6.67 -5.04
C LEU A 278 6.58 7.81 -6.08
N PRO A 279 6.39 9.09 -5.72
CA PRO A 279 6.41 10.19 -6.70
C PRO A 279 7.78 10.37 -7.37
N LEU A 280 8.88 10.05 -6.68
CA LEU A 280 10.21 10.11 -7.26
C LEU A 280 10.39 9.03 -8.32
N PHE A 281 10.01 7.79 -8.04
CA PHE A 281 10.07 6.71 -9.01
C PHE A 281 9.15 6.97 -10.20
N SER A 282 7.88 7.36 -9.96
CA SER A 282 6.96 7.67 -11.05
C SER A 282 7.44 8.82 -11.94
N GLY A 283 8.12 9.83 -11.38
CA GLY A 283 8.74 10.89 -12.17
C GLY A 283 9.90 10.40 -13.04
N ILE A 284 10.74 9.51 -12.51
CA ILE A 284 11.84 8.89 -13.29
C ILE A 284 11.27 8.01 -14.40
N GLU A 285 10.26 7.22 -14.11
CA GLU A 285 9.58 6.33 -15.06
C GLU A 285 8.89 7.13 -16.18
N ALA A 286 8.21 8.22 -15.83
CA ALA A 286 7.60 9.12 -16.80
C ALA A 286 8.65 9.75 -17.74
N TYR A 287 9.82 10.14 -17.21
CA TYR A 287 10.93 10.61 -18.02
C TYR A 287 11.43 9.54 -18.99
N LEU A 288 11.63 8.31 -18.50
CA LEU A 288 12.22 7.23 -19.31
C LEU A 288 11.24 6.65 -20.34
N ILE A 289 9.94 6.57 -20.00
CA ILE A 289 8.94 5.87 -20.82
C ILE A 289 8.10 6.85 -21.64
N LEU A 290 7.67 7.94 -21.02
CA LEU A 290 6.80 8.94 -21.66
C LEU A 290 7.58 10.12 -22.24
N HIS A 291 8.94 10.14 -22.06
CA HIS A 291 9.84 11.23 -22.47
C HIS A 291 9.41 12.59 -21.89
N GLU A 292 8.81 12.61 -20.70
CA GLU A 292 8.46 13.82 -19.97
C GLU A 292 9.73 14.52 -19.45
N LYS A 293 9.61 15.84 -19.22
CA LYS A 293 10.75 16.62 -18.71
C LYS A 293 10.97 16.35 -17.22
N LEU A 294 12.24 16.15 -16.82
CA LEU A 294 12.64 16.16 -15.42
C LEU A 294 12.77 17.62 -14.94
N TYR A 295 12.17 17.90 -13.78
CA TYR A 295 12.24 19.20 -13.14
C TYR A 295 13.26 19.19 -11.98
N TRP A 296 13.89 20.34 -11.71
CA TRP A 296 14.79 20.50 -10.56
C TRP A 296 14.12 20.17 -9.23
N SER A 297 12.81 20.38 -9.14
CA SER A 297 12.00 20.01 -7.98
C SER A 297 12.05 18.51 -7.65
N GLN A 298 12.15 17.64 -8.66
CA GLN A 298 12.30 16.19 -8.45
C GLN A 298 13.63 15.85 -7.80
N LEU A 299 14.72 16.55 -8.17
CA LEU A 299 16.02 16.38 -7.54
C LEU A 299 16.01 16.88 -6.09
N ILE A 300 15.57 18.12 -5.86
CA ILE A 300 15.53 18.74 -4.52
C ILE A 300 14.58 17.96 -3.62
N GLY A 301 13.36 17.68 -4.09
CA GLY A 301 12.37 16.93 -3.33
C GLY A 301 12.82 15.50 -3.05
N GLY A 302 13.49 14.84 -4.02
CA GLY A 302 14.09 13.52 -3.85
C GLY A 302 15.15 13.49 -2.75
N ILE A 303 16.04 14.49 -2.69
CA ILE A 303 17.04 14.63 -1.61
C ILE A 303 16.35 14.78 -0.26
N LEU A 304 15.29 15.59 -0.17
CA LEU A 304 14.54 15.77 1.08
C LEU A 304 13.84 14.47 1.50
N VAL A 305 13.20 13.75 0.57
CA VAL A 305 12.57 12.46 0.85
C VAL A 305 13.59 11.45 1.36
N ILE A 306 14.70 11.27 0.66
CA ILE A 306 15.78 10.35 1.06
C ILE A 306 16.36 10.74 2.41
N GLY A 307 16.59 12.05 2.66
CA GLY A 307 17.05 12.57 3.94
C GLY A 307 16.07 12.27 5.09
N GLY A 308 14.77 12.46 4.85
CA GLY A 308 13.71 12.10 5.80
C GLY A 308 13.67 10.60 6.12
N ILE A 309 13.75 9.75 5.08
CA ILE A 309 13.83 8.29 5.23
C ILE A 309 15.07 7.89 6.04
N ALA A 310 16.24 8.45 5.73
CA ALA A 310 17.47 8.18 6.46
C ALA A 310 17.33 8.56 7.94
N LEU A 311 16.78 9.73 8.24
CA LEU A 311 16.56 10.20 9.61
C LEU A 311 15.66 9.25 10.41
N VAL A 312 14.54 8.79 9.84
CA VAL A 312 13.65 7.81 10.49
C VAL A 312 14.34 6.45 10.67
N SER A 313 15.09 6.02 9.66
CA SER A 313 15.71 4.68 9.63
C SER A 313 16.87 4.53 10.61
N LEU A 314 17.64 5.61 10.83
CA LEU A 314 18.77 5.63 11.75
C LEU A 314 18.34 5.59 13.22
N HIS A 315 17.08 5.88 13.51
CA HIS A 315 16.58 5.80 14.88
C HIS A 315 16.58 4.34 15.35
N LYS A 316 17.48 4.04 16.30
CA LYS A 316 17.44 2.77 17.06
C LYS A 316 16.26 2.86 18.02
N SER A 317 15.22 2.04 17.79
CA SER A 317 14.11 1.95 18.75
C SER A 317 14.68 1.51 20.11
N ALA A 318 14.41 2.29 21.16
CA ALA A 318 14.84 2.02 22.54
C ALA A 318 14.27 0.70 23.13
N GLU A 319 13.54 -0.08 22.34
CA GLU A 319 12.99 -1.40 22.71
C GLU A 319 14.02 -2.51 22.78
N GLN A 320 15.32 -2.23 22.57
CA GLN A 320 16.38 -3.27 22.54
C GLN A 320 17.29 -3.30 23.77
N GLU A 321 17.08 -2.44 24.75
CA GLU A 321 17.75 -2.62 26.04
C GLU A 321 16.93 -3.59 26.91
N PRO A 322 17.49 -4.74 27.31
CA PRO A 322 16.88 -5.54 28.35
C PRO A 322 16.85 -4.67 29.62
N ARG A 323 15.67 -4.43 30.15
CA ARG A 323 15.57 -3.93 31.53
C ARG A 323 16.21 -4.98 32.43
N THR A 324 17.49 -4.81 32.72
CA THR A 324 18.14 -5.45 33.83
C THR A 324 17.58 -4.81 35.10
N ALA A 325 16.73 -5.50 35.79
CA ALA A 325 16.46 -5.37 37.21
C ALA A 325 16.13 -6.76 37.76
#